data_47f0733b9526d7139b46b2c5fd2bf241
#
_entry.id   47f0733b9526d7139b46b2c5fd2bf241
#
_cell.length_a   1.000
_cell.length_b   1.000
_cell.length_c   1.000
_cell.angle_alpha   90.00
_cell.angle_beta   90.00
_cell.angle_gamma   90.00
#
_symmetry.space_group_name_H-M   'P 1'
#
loop_
_entity.id
_entity.type
_entity.pdbx_description
1 polymer ?
#
loop_
_entity_poly.entity_id
_entity_poly.type
_entity_poly.pdbx_seq_one_letter_code
_entity_poly.pdbx_strand_id
1 'polypeptide(L)'
;TAILIEGDTDYWFESGAVCDITIRNNLFEDCYTSGNNIIDGPWGWGEGVISISPSFRPQDADAKAYHRNIRIVGNTFRHFDCAVLFARSAEGLEFSRNRLECTRTYEPFYRPYNLFLDGCHKVRVAGNSFGPDFPGHNIGIVHMRPSEIVQRSGRPLEIICK
;
A
#
# COMPACT_ATOMS: atom_id res chain seq x y z
N THR A 1 -10.89 0.52 -3.60
CA THR A 1 -9.67 1.27 -3.98
C THR A 1 -10.05 2.61 -4.56
N ALA A 2 -9.49 3.69 -4.01
CA ALA A 2 -9.69 5.03 -4.55
C ALA A 2 -8.74 5.34 -5.71
N ILE A 3 -7.49 4.85 -5.62
CA ILE A 3 -6.51 4.92 -6.70
C ILE A 3 -5.94 3.54 -6.95
N LEU A 4 -6.04 3.08 -8.19
CA LEU A 4 -5.41 1.86 -8.66
C LEU A 4 -4.29 2.22 -9.65
N ILE A 5 -3.09 1.74 -9.37
CA ILE A 5 -1.95 1.74 -10.28
C ILE A 5 -1.73 0.29 -10.70
N GLU A 6 -2.04 0.01 -11.93
CA GLU A 6 -2.04 -1.32 -12.50
C GLU A 6 -1.04 -1.43 -13.65
N GLY A 7 -0.76 -2.62 -14.08
CA GLY A 7 0.00 -2.92 -15.29
C GLY A 7 -0.21 -4.38 -15.61
N ASP A 8 -0.67 -4.63 -16.81
CA ASP A 8 -0.94 -5.99 -17.26
C ASP A 8 0.22 -6.54 -18.08
N THR A 9 0.91 -7.52 -17.50
CA THR A 9 2.00 -8.24 -18.15
C THR A 9 1.58 -9.62 -18.65
N ASP A 10 0.38 -10.08 -18.32
CA ASP A 10 0.02 -11.49 -18.47
C ASP A 10 -1.08 -11.75 -19.50
N TYR A 11 -1.99 -10.79 -19.70
CA TYR A 11 -3.21 -11.03 -20.45
C TYR A 11 -3.44 -10.08 -21.61
N TRP A 12 -3.52 -8.79 -21.30
CA TRP A 12 -3.92 -7.78 -22.30
C TRP A 12 -2.73 -7.03 -22.87
N PHE A 13 -1.64 -6.95 -22.11
CA PHE A 13 -0.44 -6.15 -22.47
C PHE A 13 -0.76 -4.70 -22.82
N GLU A 14 -1.82 -4.15 -22.21
CA GLU A 14 -2.36 -2.85 -22.55
C GLU A 14 -1.57 -1.69 -21.94
N SER A 15 -0.83 -1.94 -20.87
CA SER A 15 -0.09 -0.90 -20.16
C SER A 15 1.28 -1.37 -19.73
N GLY A 16 2.22 -0.44 -19.74
CA GLY A 16 3.57 -0.66 -19.25
C GLY A 16 3.73 -0.26 -17.78
N ALA A 17 4.97 -0.31 -17.33
CA ALA A 17 5.32 0.11 -15.98
C ALA A 17 5.05 1.61 -15.77
N VAL A 18 4.48 1.93 -14.62
CA VAL A 18 4.28 3.32 -14.18
C VAL A 18 5.53 3.79 -13.46
N CYS A 19 5.99 4.98 -13.81
CA CYS A 19 7.17 5.61 -13.22
C CYS A 19 6.91 7.07 -12.85
N ASP A 20 7.59 7.56 -11.81
CA ASP A 20 7.65 8.97 -11.43
C ASP A 20 6.29 9.61 -11.09
N ILE A 21 5.46 8.87 -10.36
CA ILE A 21 4.14 9.32 -9.90
C ILE A 21 4.24 9.96 -8.51
N THR A 22 3.54 11.07 -8.36
CA THR A 22 3.33 11.70 -7.04
C THR A 22 1.84 11.89 -6.76
N ILE A 23 1.37 11.28 -5.69
CA ILE A 23 0.02 11.42 -5.12
C ILE A 23 0.19 12.26 -3.86
N ARG A 24 -0.28 13.51 -3.89
CA ARG A 24 -0.03 14.42 -2.77
C ARG A 24 -1.20 15.31 -2.41
N ASN A 25 -1.31 15.64 -1.11
CA ASN A 25 -2.25 16.63 -0.58
C ASN A 25 -3.71 16.34 -0.93
N ASN A 26 -4.07 15.04 -0.98
CA ASN A 26 -5.44 14.62 -1.21
C ASN A 26 -6.10 14.22 0.12
N LEU A 27 -7.42 14.29 0.14
CA LEU A 27 -8.27 13.66 1.14
C LEU A 27 -8.88 12.40 0.54
N PHE A 28 -8.63 11.26 1.18
CA PHE A 28 -9.28 9.99 0.93
C PHE A 28 -10.24 9.72 2.09
N GLU A 29 -11.52 9.81 1.83
CA GLU A 29 -12.56 9.69 2.85
C GLU A 29 -13.59 8.65 2.43
N ASP A 30 -14.08 7.88 3.40
CA ASP A 30 -15.10 6.85 3.20
C ASP A 30 -14.72 5.81 2.12
N CYS A 31 -13.46 5.37 2.16
CA CYS A 31 -12.94 4.39 1.21
C CYS A 31 -13.13 2.98 1.73
N TYR A 32 -14.26 2.36 1.41
CA TYR A 32 -14.62 1.02 1.86
C TYR A 32 -14.53 -0.01 0.74
N THR A 33 -14.20 -1.24 1.14
CA THR A 33 -14.10 -2.39 0.21
C THR A 33 -15.44 -3.04 -0.07
N SER A 34 -16.45 -2.75 0.73
CA SER A 34 -17.81 -3.36 0.71
C SER A 34 -17.86 -4.88 0.98
N GLY A 35 -16.78 -5.48 1.37
CA GLY A 35 -16.71 -6.88 1.77
C GLY A 35 -16.89 -7.95 0.68
N ASN A 36 -17.48 -7.61 -0.43
CA ASN A 36 -17.83 -8.60 -1.46
C ASN A 36 -16.82 -8.71 -2.61
N ASN A 37 -15.87 -7.79 -2.69
CA ASN A 37 -14.96 -7.70 -3.84
C ASN A 37 -13.53 -8.07 -3.52
N ILE A 38 -13.28 -8.47 -2.27
CA ILE A 38 -11.97 -8.99 -1.91
C ILE A 38 -11.98 -10.48 -2.15
N ILE A 39 -11.57 -10.82 -3.31
CA ILE A 39 -11.48 -12.21 -3.72
C ILE A 39 -10.05 -12.66 -3.43
N ASP A 40 -9.91 -13.70 -2.63
CA ASP A 40 -8.71 -14.52 -2.58
C ASP A 40 -8.56 -15.21 -3.94
N GLY A 41 -8.09 -14.45 -4.90
CA GLY A 41 -7.93 -14.96 -6.24
C GLY A 41 -6.98 -14.11 -7.06
N PRO A 42 -6.60 -14.58 -8.25
CA PRO A 42 -5.69 -13.87 -9.13
C PRO A 42 -6.20 -12.48 -9.57
N TRP A 43 -7.46 -12.21 -9.33
CA TRP A 43 -8.20 -11.00 -9.76
C TRP A 43 -8.59 -10.08 -8.61
N GLY A 44 -7.96 -10.22 -7.43
CA GLY A 44 -8.23 -9.38 -6.26
C GLY A 44 -7.91 -7.92 -6.54
N TRP A 45 -8.94 -7.13 -6.77
CA TRP A 45 -8.87 -5.69 -7.03
C TRP A 45 -9.22 -4.94 -5.76
N GLY A 46 -8.40 -3.99 -5.36
CA GLY A 46 -8.75 -3.09 -4.27
C GLY A 46 -8.32 -3.53 -2.88
N GLU A 47 -7.12 -4.03 -2.73
CA GLU A 47 -6.56 -4.45 -1.44
C GLU A 47 -6.19 -3.28 -0.51
N GLY A 48 -6.24 -2.05 -0.98
CA GLY A 48 -5.94 -0.84 -0.22
C GLY A 48 -6.73 0.38 -0.68
N VAL A 49 -6.70 1.45 0.09
CA VAL A 49 -7.23 2.76 -0.34
C VAL A 49 -6.48 3.21 -1.60
N ILE A 50 -5.16 3.09 -1.57
CA ILE A 50 -4.31 3.17 -2.76
C ILE A 50 -3.76 1.77 -3.00
N SER A 51 -3.96 1.23 -4.20
CA SER A 51 -3.44 -0.06 -4.62
C SER A 51 -2.48 0.11 -5.79
N ILE A 52 -1.27 -0.41 -5.61
CA ILE A 52 -0.29 -0.60 -6.67
C ILE A 52 -0.26 -2.11 -6.93
N SER A 53 -0.97 -2.56 -7.95
CA SER A 53 -1.28 -3.98 -8.14
C SER A 53 -1.11 -4.40 -9.61
N PRO A 54 0.15 -4.47 -10.11
CA PRO A 54 0.38 -5.04 -11.42
C PRO A 54 0.01 -6.52 -11.44
N SER A 55 -0.31 -7.06 -12.60
CA SER A 55 -0.52 -8.51 -12.79
C SER A 55 0.76 -9.30 -12.48
N PHE A 56 1.92 -8.69 -12.68
CA PHE A 56 3.21 -9.27 -12.29
C PHE A 56 3.28 -9.59 -10.78
N ARG A 57 3.62 -10.82 -10.46
CA ARG A 57 3.73 -11.29 -9.07
C ARG A 57 5.18 -11.66 -8.74
N PRO A 58 5.81 -10.97 -7.78
CA PRO A 58 7.11 -11.36 -7.27
C PRO A 58 7.07 -12.80 -6.74
N GLN A 59 8.12 -13.57 -7.01
CA GLN A 59 8.23 -14.95 -6.52
C GLN A 59 9.16 -15.07 -5.31
N ASP A 60 10.02 -14.09 -5.14
CA ASP A 60 11.00 -14.01 -4.06
C ASP A 60 11.42 -12.55 -3.80
N ALA A 61 12.32 -12.36 -2.84
CA ALA A 61 12.81 -11.06 -2.43
C ALA A 61 13.84 -10.43 -3.38
N ASP A 62 14.23 -11.11 -4.44
CA ASP A 62 15.19 -10.61 -5.44
C ASP A 62 14.51 -10.33 -6.79
N ALA A 63 13.20 -10.53 -6.87
CA ALA A 63 12.42 -10.24 -8.06
C ALA A 63 12.52 -8.74 -8.42
N LYS A 64 12.74 -8.45 -9.70
CA LYS A 64 12.81 -7.06 -10.18
C LYS A 64 11.45 -6.39 -10.05
N ALA A 65 11.46 -5.15 -9.57
CA ALA A 65 10.24 -4.36 -9.48
C ALA A 65 9.70 -3.95 -10.87
N TYR A 66 8.38 -3.97 -10.98
CA TYR A 66 7.68 -3.56 -12.20
C TYR A 66 7.51 -2.04 -12.25
N HIS A 67 7.00 -1.43 -11.18
CA HIS A 67 6.83 0.02 -11.07
C HIS A 67 8.01 0.71 -10.39
N ARG A 68 8.15 2.03 -10.60
CA ARG A 68 9.26 2.79 -9.99
C ARG A 68 8.88 4.21 -9.58
N ASN A 69 9.55 4.71 -8.52
CA ASN A 69 9.49 6.11 -8.09
C ASN A 69 8.06 6.60 -7.83
N ILE A 70 7.35 5.93 -6.95
CA ILE A 70 5.98 6.30 -6.57
C ILE A 70 6.01 6.97 -5.21
N ARG A 71 5.46 8.18 -5.12
CA ARG A 71 5.46 8.99 -3.92
C ARG A 71 4.04 9.29 -3.47
N ILE A 72 3.70 8.92 -2.25
CA ILE A 72 2.42 9.15 -1.59
C ILE A 72 2.69 10.05 -0.39
N VAL A 73 2.43 11.35 -0.52
CA VAL A 73 2.99 12.36 0.39
C VAL A 73 1.97 13.39 0.82
N GLY A 74 1.83 13.61 2.14
CA GLY A 74 1.01 14.69 2.69
C GLY A 74 -0.49 14.49 2.47
N ASN A 75 -0.95 13.26 2.27
CA ASN A 75 -2.37 12.96 2.12
C ASN A 75 -3.02 12.72 3.48
N THR A 76 -4.33 12.91 3.55
CA THR A 76 -5.17 12.51 4.68
C THR A 76 -6.02 11.33 4.27
N PHE A 77 -6.00 10.28 5.09
CA PHE A 77 -6.84 9.08 4.94
C PHE A 77 -7.77 9.00 6.14
N ARG A 78 -9.08 8.91 5.87
CA ARG A 78 -10.11 8.96 6.89
C ARG A 78 -11.23 7.97 6.57
N HIS A 79 -11.70 7.22 7.55
CA HIS A 79 -12.79 6.26 7.40
C HIS A 79 -12.54 5.23 6.29
N PHE A 80 -11.81 4.18 6.60
CA PHE A 80 -11.51 3.08 5.67
C PHE A 80 -11.48 1.75 6.42
N ASP A 81 -11.67 0.65 5.70
CA ASP A 81 -11.78 -0.72 6.24
C ASP A 81 -10.69 -1.67 5.71
N CYS A 82 -9.71 -1.14 5.01
CA CYS A 82 -8.63 -1.92 4.39
C CYS A 82 -7.27 -1.31 4.71
N ALA A 83 -6.20 -1.86 4.16
CA ALA A 83 -4.89 -1.21 4.20
C ALA A 83 -4.97 0.17 3.53
N VAL A 84 -4.27 1.15 4.08
CA VAL A 84 -4.17 2.46 3.44
C VAL A 84 -3.41 2.35 2.11
N LEU A 85 -2.37 1.53 2.12
CA LEU A 85 -1.56 1.23 0.94
C LEU A 85 -1.38 -0.27 0.81
N PHE A 86 -1.76 -0.81 -0.33
CA PHE A 86 -1.28 -2.06 -0.86
C PHE A 86 -0.31 -1.75 -2.00
N ALA A 87 0.90 -2.31 -1.96
CA ALA A 87 1.85 -2.12 -3.05
C ALA A 87 2.54 -3.44 -3.40
N ARG A 88 2.52 -3.78 -4.67
CA ARG A 88 3.21 -4.93 -5.24
C ARG A 88 4.21 -4.46 -6.28
N SER A 89 5.41 -5.06 -6.24
CA SER A 89 6.43 -4.91 -7.27
C SER A 89 6.77 -3.45 -7.60
N ALA A 90 7.13 -2.67 -6.58
CA ALA A 90 7.50 -1.27 -6.71
C ALA A 90 8.88 -0.98 -6.12
N GLU A 91 9.73 -0.27 -6.84
CA GLU A 91 11.02 0.22 -6.38
C GLU A 91 10.99 1.73 -6.16
N GLY A 92 11.59 2.22 -5.07
CA GLY A 92 11.62 3.64 -4.76
C GLY A 92 10.24 4.16 -4.32
N LEU A 93 9.56 3.41 -3.47
CA LEU A 93 8.26 3.77 -2.93
C LEU A 93 8.42 4.67 -1.70
N GLU A 94 7.82 5.85 -1.72
CA GLU A 94 7.76 6.76 -0.58
C GLU A 94 6.33 6.91 -0.06
N PHE A 95 6.13 6.63 1.24
CA PHE A 95 4.90 6.91 1.97
C PHE A 95 5.24 7.83 3.14
N SER A 96 5.02 9.15 2.99
CA SER A 96 5.52 10.11 3.98
C SER A 96 4.59 11.29 4.25
N ARG A 97 4.66 11.80 5.48
CA ARG A 97 3.89 12.97 5.94
C ARG A 97 2.39 12.84 5.72
N ASN A 98 1.88 11.63 5.67
CA ASN A 98 0.45 11.36 5.58
C ASN A 98 -0.17 11.36 6.97
N ARG A 99 -1.46 11.70 7.04
CA ARG A 99 -2.28 11.63 8.23
C ARG A 99 -3.30 10.51 8.07
N LEU A 100 -3.28 9.55 8.98
CA LEU A 100 -4.16 8.40 8.98
C LEU A 100 -5.11 8.50 10.17
N GLU A 101 -6.39 8.64 9.89
CA GLU A 101 -7.46 8.78 10.87
C GLU A 101 -8.44 7.61 10.72
N CYS A 102 -8.56 6.81 11.76
CA CYS A 102 -9.57 5.77 11.85
C CYS A 102 -10.62 6.20 12.86
N THR A 103 -11.88 6.09 12.53
CA THR A 103 -12.98 6.46 13.42
C THR A 103 -13.68 5.26 14.03
N ARG A 104 -13.14 4.05 13.86
CA ARG A 104 -13.74 2.79 14.32
C ARG A 104 -15.18 2.57 13.85
N THR A 105 -15.60 3.26 12.83
CA THR A 105 -16.94 3.10 12.28
C THR A 105 -17.15 1.71 11.69
N TYR A 106 -16.05 1.11 11.18
CA TYR A 106 -16.06 -0.21 10.59
C TYR A 106 -14.84 -1.02 11.01
N GLU A 107 -15.03 -2.30 11.26
CA GLU A 107 -13.92 -3.22 11.50
C GLU A 107 -13.11 -3.41 10.22
N PRO A 108 -11.77 -3.51 10.32
CA PRO A 108 -10.93 -3.82 9.16
C PRO A 108 -11.38 -5.13 8.52
N PHE A 109 -11.80 -5.06 7.28
CA PHE A 109 -12.37 -6.21 6.59
C PHE A 109 -11.30 -7.16 6.03
N TYR A 110 -10.24 -6.59 5.50
CA TYR A 110 -9.21 -7.39 4.81
C TYR A 110 -7.81 -6.91 5.17
N ARG A 111 -6.93 -7.87 5.50
CA ARG A 111 -5.54 -7.65 5.91
C ARG A 111 -5.41 -6.60 7.03
N PRO A 112 -5.19 -7.02 8.27
CA PRO A 112 -5.10 -6.13 9.42
C PRO A 112 -3.77 -5.35 9.45
N TYR A 113 -3.35 -4.82 8.30
CA TYR A 113 -2.12 -4.05 8.13
C TYR A 113 -2.43 -2.63 7.69
N ASN A 114 -1.67 -1.68 8.21
CA ASN A 114 -1.77 -0.30 7.76
C ASN A 114 -1.21 -0.14 6.35
N LEU A 115 -0.04 -0.75 6.12
CA LEU A 115 0.57 -0.89 4.81
C LEU A 115 0.80 -2.37 4.53
N PHE A 116 0.63 -2.80 3.30
CA PHE A 116 1.00 -4.16 2.87
C PHE A 116 1.86 -4.08 1.61
N LEU A 117 3.05 -4.67 1.68
CA LEU A 117 4.06 -4.57 0.63
C LEU A 117 4.46 -5.96 0.15
N ASP A 118 4.45 -6.17 -1.15
CA ASP A 118 4.76 -7.43 -1.81
C ASP A 118 5.87 -7.21 -2.86
N GLY A 119 7.08 -7.71 -2.60
CA GLY A 119 8.22 -7.58 -3.52
C GLY A 119 8.58 -6.13 -3.83
N CYS A 120 8.52 -5.25 -2.82
CA CYS A 120 8.91 -3.85 -2.97
C CYS A 120 10.34 -3.62 -2.51
N HIS A 121 11.04 -2.67 -3.16
CA HIS A 121 12.42 -2.33 -2.87
C HIS A 121 12.58 -0.85 -2.59
N LYS A 122 13.61 -0.49 -1.78
CA LYS A 122 13.95 0.92 -1.45
C LYS A 122 12.73 1.70 -0.97
N VAL A 123 12.01 1.13 -0.01
CA VAL A 123 10.80 1.73 0.56
C VAL A 123 11.16 2.72 1.64
N ARG A 124 10.57 3.91 1.60
CA ARG A 124 10.70 4.94 2.63
C ARG A 124 9.35 5.21 3.30
N VAL A 125 9.29 5.06 4.61
CA VAL A 125 8.13 5.43 5.43
C VAL A 125 8.57 6.49 6.43
N ALA A 126 8.04 7.72 6.35
CA ALA A 126 8.57 8.80 7.17
C ALA A 126 7.54 9.86 7.56
N GLY A 127 7.54 10.28 8.83
CA GLY A 127 6.78 11.44 9.30
C GLY A 127 5.27 11.32 9.18
N ASN A 128 4.73 10.10 9.11
CA ASN A 128 3.30 9.90 9.10
C ASN A 128 2.72 10.05 10.51
N SER A 129 1.52 10.59 10.62
CA SER A 129 0.77 10.70 11.87
C SER A 129 -0.43 9.77 11.87
N PHE A 130 -0.71 9.21 13.05
CA PHE A 130 -1.81 8.27 13.26
C PHE A 130 -2.78 8.84 14.27
N GLY A 131 -4.07 8.77 14.00
CA GLY A 131 -5.12 9.15 14.93
C GLY A 131 -5.09 8.29 16.20
N PRO A 132 -5.66 8.76 17.30
CA PRO A 132 -5.62 8.08 18.59
C PRO A 132 -6.34 6.73 18.59
N ASP A 133 -7.30 6.56 17.72
CA ASP A 133 -8.12 5.35 17.54
C ASP A 133 -7.62 4.44 16.42
N PHE A 134 -6.47 4.75 15.83
CA PHE A 134 -5.92 3.96 14.72
C PHE A 134 -5.45 2.59 15.20
N PRO A 135 -6.04 1.48 14.72
CA PRO A 135 -5.68 0.15 15.16
C PRO A 135 -4.35 -0.29 14.56
N GLY A 136 -3.45 -0.75 15.40
CA GLY A 136 -2.15 -1.25 14.98
C GLY A 136 -1.20 -0.15 14.50
N HIS A 137 0.02 -0.51 14.32
CA HIS A 137 1.06 0.32 13.72
C HIS A 137 2.00 -0.65 13.01
N ASN A 138 1.57 -1.16 11.86
CA ASN A 138 2.24 -2.29 11.24
C ASN A 138 2.35 -2.17 9.71
N ILE A 139 3.37 -2.87 9.21
CA ILE A 139 3.60 -3.09 7.78
C ILE A 139 3.69 -4.60 7.58
N GLY A 140 2.74 -5.18 6.85
CA GLY A 140 2.86 -6.56 6.38
C GLY A 140 3.78 -6.61 5.17
N ILE A 141 4.70 -7.56 5.14
CA ILE A 141 5.60 -7.74 4.01
C ILE A 141 5.63 -9.19 3.53
N VAL A 142 5.76 -9.37 2.23
CA VAL A 142 5.95 -10.65 1.56
C VAL A 142 6.90 -10.48 0.37
N HIS A 143 7.67 -11.49 0.02
CA HIS A 143 8.66 -11.47 -1.06
C HIS A 143 9.58 -10.23 -1.03
N MET A 144 9.97 -9.79 0.15
CA MET A 144 10.92 -8.70 0.34
C MET A 144 11.62 -8.81 1.70
N ARG A 145 12.73 -8.10 1.87
CA ARG A 145 13.48 -8.10 3.12
C ARG A 145 13.09 -6.90 3.99
N PRO A 146 13.03 -7.02 5.33
CA PRO A 146 12.83 -5.87 6.22
C PRO A 146 13.83 -4.73 5.99
N SER A 147 15.06 -5.03 5.58
CA SER A 147 16.12 -4.06 5.28
C SER A 147 15.80 -3.15 4.08
N GLU A 148 14.83 -3.52 3.25
CA GLU A 148 14.35 -2.68 2.15
C GLU A 148 13.50 -1.49 2.64
N ILE A 149 13.10 -1.49 3.92
CA ILE A 149 12.24 -0.45 4.49
C ILE A 149 13.06 0.45 5.40
N VAL A 150 13.17 1.71 5.02
CA VAL A 150 13.74 2.76 5.87
C VAL A 150 12.62 3.55 6.51
N GLN A 151 12.52 3.47 7.84
CA GLN A 151 11.58 4.26 8.63
C GLN A 151 12.29 5.46 9.25
N ARG A 152 11.71 6.65 9.11
CA ARG A 152 12.27 7.90 9.70
C ARG A 152 11.16 8.78 10.23
N SER A 153 11.41 9.41 11.37
CA SER A 153 10.54 10.41 12.00
C SER A 153 9.16 9.84 12.41
N GLY A 154 8.89 9.85 13.68
CA GLY A 154 7.65 9.34 14.26
C GLY A 154 7.80 7.95 14.89
N ARG A 155 6.68 7.41 15.35
CA ARG A 155 6.61 6.06 15.89
C ARG A 155 6.83 5.06 14.76
N PRO A 156 7.81 4.15 14.86
CA PRO A 156 8.02 3.15 13.84
C PRO A 156 6.84 2.18 13.79
N LEU A 157 6.49 1.76 12.59
CA LEU A 157 5.55 0.67 12.35
C LEU A 157 6.26 -0.67 12.57
N GLU A 158 5.57 -1.61 13.18
CA GLU A 158 6.05 -2.98 13.32
C GLU A 158 6.07 -3.65 11.93
N ILE A 159 7.18 -4.28 11.57
CA ILE A 159 7.29 -5.03 10.31
C ILE A 159 6.93 -6.49 10.59
N ILE A 160 5.92 -7.00 9.90
CA ILE A 160 5.41 -8.37 10.04
C ILE A 160 5.69 -9.11 8.73
N CYS A 161 6.59 -10.09 8.79
CA CYS A 161 6.92 -10.97 7.65
C CYS A 161 5.86 -12.07 7.49
N LYS A 162 5.49 -12.36 6.26
CA LYS A 162 4.53 -13.40 5.86
C LYS A 162 5.19 -14.48 5.02
#